data_54cfb5e502f61ee248f2f3cec410a7cd
#
_entry.id   54cfb5e502f61ee248f2f3cec410a7cd
#
_cell.length_a   1.000
_cell.length_b   1.000
_cell.length_c   1.000
_cell.angle_alpha   90.00
_cell.angle_beta   90.00
_cell.angle_gamma   90.00
#
_symmetry.space_group_name_H-M   'P 1'
#
loop_
_entity.id
_entity.type
_entity.pdbx_description
1 polymer ?
#
loop_
_entity_poly.entity_id
_entity_poly.type
_entity_poly.pdbx_seq_one_letter_code
_entity_poly.pdbx_strand_id
1 'polypeptide(L)'
;MGIVAALTPSTNPTSTAIYKTLISLKAGNAVIVSPHPNAKNCVIDTVKLMKKAAVAAGAPEGLIGVIEIPTIEGTNELMRSKDTSIILATGGEAMVRAAYSSGRPAIGVGPGNGPAYIEKTANVKEAVRKIIESKTFDNGVICASEQSVIVEPCNKEAVMDEFRRQGGFFLSKEESEKLGRFILRPNGTMNPQIVGKDAQTLAKLAGLNIPSNVKVLLSEQNTVSKTNPYSREKL
;
A
#
# COMPACT_ATOMS: atom_id res chain seq x y z
N MET A 1 -6.08 -17.56 23.73
CA MET A 1 -5.60 -16.17 23.93
C MET A 1 -4.09 -16.17 23.90
N GLY A 2 -3.49 -15.17 23.30
CA GLY A 2 -2.02 -15.09 23.15
C GLY A 2 -1.56 -13.69 22.78
N ILE A 3 -0.31 -13.58 22.30
CA ILE A 3 0.29 -12.31 21.89
C ILE A 3 0.31 -12.24 20.36
N VAL A 4 -0.24 -11.17 19.82
CA VAL A 4 -0.18 -10.82 18.39
C VAL A 4 1.02 -9.93 18.15
N ALA A 5 1.92 -10.33 17.25
CA ALA A 5 2.96 -9.45 16.71
C ALA A 5 2.38 -8.68 15.50
N ALA A 6 2.19 -7.38 15.63
CA ALA A 6 1.58 -6.54 14.62
C ALA A 6 2.61 -5.64 13.93
N LEU A 7 3.03 -6.00 12.72
CA LEU A 7 3.99 -5.22 11.93
C LEU A 7 3.26 -4.21 11.06
N THR A 8 3.65 -2.93 11.13
CA THR A 8 2.98 -1.84 10.42
C THR A 8 3.88 -1.23 9.34
N PRO A 9 3.31 -0.87 8.17
CA PRO A 9 4.04 -0.25 7.07
C PRO A 9 4.27 1.25 7.30
N SER A 10 5.00 1.89 6.39
CA SER A 10 5.12 3.36 6.36
C SER A 10 4.04 4.05 5.53
N THR A 11 3.30 3.32 4.72
CA THR A 11 2.33 3.88 3.75
C THR A 11 0.99 4.26 4.37
N ASN A 12 0.53 3.53 5.39
CA ASN A 12 -0.68 3.80 6.17
C ASN A 12 -0.49 3.34 7.62
N PRO A 13 0.47 3.92 8.34
CA PRO A 13 0.97 3.38 9.60
C PRO A 13 -0.05 3.44 10.74
N THR A 14 -0.71 4.59 10.92
CA THR A 14 -1.64 4.83 12.02
C THR A 14 -2.91 3.99 11.88
N SER A 15 -3.54 3.98 10.70
CA SER A 15 -4.72 3.15 10.43
C SER A 15 -4.44 1.66 10.60
N THR A 16 -3.25 1.21 10.18
CA THR A 16 -2.82 -0.19 10.36
C THR A 16 -2.61 -0.53 11.84
N ALA A 17 -1.99 0.36 12.62
CA ALA A 17 -1.83 0.18 14.07
C ALA A 17 -3.19 0.12 14.78
N ILE A 18 -4.11 1.02 14.43
CA ILE A 18 -5.45 1.07 15.00
C ILE A 18 -6.20 -0.23 14.72
N TYR A 19 -6.33 -0.62 13.44
CA TYR A 19 -7.14 -1.80 13.10
C TYR A 19 -6.56 -3.08 13.70
N LYS A 20 -5.22 -3.28 13.65
CA LYS A 20 -4.58 -4.48 14.21
C LYS A 20 -4.74 -4.56 15.72
N THR A 21 -4.63 -3.43 16.41
CA THR A 21 -4.87 -3.37 17.85
C THR A 21 -6.32 -3.72 18.16
N LEU A 22 -7.29 -3.10 17.47
CA LEU A 22 -8.72 -3.35 17.72
C LEU A 22 -9.11 -4.80 17.46
N ILE A 23 -8.69 -5.40 16.35
CA ILE A 23 -9.05 -6.80 16.07
C ILE A 23 -8.36 -7.77 17.02
N SER A 24 -7.13 -7.47 17.47
CA SER A 24 -6.44 -8.30 18.46
C SER A 24 -7.17 -8.30 19.80
N LEU A 25 -7.51 -7.12 20.32
CA LEU A 25 -8.26 -6.99 21.56
C LEU A 25 -9.66 -7.60 21.45
N LYS A 26 -10.37 -7.37 20.34
CA LYS A 26 -11.70 -7.96 20.10
C LYS A 26 -11.66 -9.48 20.11
N ALA A 27 -10.57 -10.07 19.65
CA ALA A 27 -10.34 -11.51 19.68
C ALA A 27 -9.75 -12.02 21.02
N GLY A 28 -9.66 -11.17 22.04
CA GLY A 28 -9.16 -11.52 23.38
C GLY A 28 -7.65 -11.72 23.46
N ASN A 29 -6.86 -11.08 22.60
CA ASN A 29 -5.41 -11.20 22.58
C ASN A 29 -4.73 -9.90 23.02
N ALA A 30 -3.52 -10.03 23.57
CA ALA A 30 -2.57 -8.93 23.68
C ALA A 30 -1.93 -8.64 22.32
N VAL A 31 -1.38 -7.44 22.14
CA VAL A 31 -0.73 -7.04 20.89
C VAL A 31 0.54 -6.24 21.16
N ILE A 32 1.60 -6.56 20.42
CA ILE A 32 2.83 -5.78 20.36
C ILE A 32 2.98 -5.25 18.93
N VAL A 33 2.98 -3.93 18.79
CA VAL A 33 3.13 -3.26 17.50
C VAL A 33 4.59 -3.00 17.21
N SER A 34 5.06 -3.45 16.04
CA SER A 34 6.39 -3.14 15.51
C SER A 34 6.25 -2.15 14.36
N PRO A 35 6.61 -0.86 14.57
CA PRO A 35 6.47 0.17 13.55
C PRO A 35 7.57 0.08 12.48
N HIS A 36 7.25 0.53 11.26
CA HIS A 36 8.28 0.83 10.27
C HIS A 36 9.16 2.00 10.77
N PRO A 37 10.50 1.95 10.63
CA PRO A 37 11.38 3.02 11.14
C PRO A 37 11.00 4.43 10.71
N ASN A 38 10.60 4.62 9.45
CA ASN A 38 10.20 5.93 8.91
C ASN A 38 8.86 6.45 9.46
N ALA A 39 8.06 5.60 10.11
CA ALA A 39 6.75 5.95 10.67
C ALA A 39 6.67 5.71 12.19
N LYS A 40 7.81 5.50 12.85
CA LYS A 40 7.85 5.09 14.25
C LYS A 40 7.11 6.07 15.18
N ASN A 41 7.31 7.37 15.02
CA ASN A 41 6.76 8.36 15.95
C ASN A 41 5.23 8.38 15.91
N CYS A 42 4.62 8.46 14.71
CA CYS A 42 3.17 8.47 14.57
C CYS A 42 2.53 7.13 15.03
N VAL A 43 3.19 5.99 14.81
CA VAL A 43 2.70 4.70 15.30
C VAL A 43 2.79 4.61 16.81
N ILE A 44 3.92 5.02 17.41
CA ILE A 44 4.11 5.01 18.87
C ILE A 44 3.03 5.88 19.55
N ASP A 45 2.82 7.10 19.06
CA ASP A 45 1.81 8.01 19.62
C ASP A 45 0.39 7.43 19.46
N THR A 46 0.07 6.86 18.31
CA THR A 46 -1.20 6.17 18.07
C THR A 46 -1.42 5.04 19.08
N VAL A 47 -0.41 4.17 19.25
CA VAL A 47 -0.50 3.03 20.18
C VAL A 47 -0.62 3.50 21.63
N LYS A 48 0.10 4.55 22.03
CA LYS A 48 -0.01 5.15 23.38
C LYS A 48 -1.43 5.69 23.63
N LEU A 49 -2.03 6.36 22.66
CA LEU A 49 -3.42 6.83 22.76
C LEU A 49 -4.40 5.66 22.88
N MET A 50 -4.25 4.62 22.08
CA MET A 50 -5.10 3.43 22.15
C MET A 50 -4.94 2.71 23.50
N LYS A 51 -3.70 2.56 24.00
CA LYS A 51 -3.44 1.99 25.33
C LYS A 51 -4.15 2.79 26.42
N LYS A 52 -4.02 4.13 26.39
CA LYS A 52 -4.69 5.01 27.36
C LYS A 52 -6.21 4.84 27.34
N ALA A 53 -6.82 4.77 26.14
CA ALA A 53 -8.26 4.58 25.97
C ALA A 53 -8.71 3.20 26.49
N ALA A 54 -7.95 2.13 26.16
CA ALA A 54 -8.26 0.78 26.60
C ALA A 54 -8.19 0.65 28.13
N VAL A 55 -7.15 1.17 28.77
CA VAL A 55 -6.99 1.16 30.23
C VAL A 55 -8.11 1.95 30.91
N ALA A 56 -8.48 3.13 30.38
CA ALA A 56 -9.62 3.89 30.88
C ALA A 56 -10.95 3.16 30.78
N ALA A 57 -11.08 2.23 29.84
CA ALA A 57 -12.23 1.35 29.69
C ALA A 57 -12.13 0.04 30.52
N GLY A 58 -11.12 -0.11 31.37
CA GLY A 58 -10.94 -1.25 32.26
C GLY A 58 -10.02 -2.37 31.72
N ALA A 59 -9.32 -2.15 30.62
CA ALA A 59 -8.35 -3.13 30.13
C ALA A 59 -7.07 -3.15 30.99
N PRO A 60 -6.45 -4.33 31.20
CA PRO A 60 -5.15 -4.43 31.85
C PRO A 60 -4.05 -3.63 31.12
N GLU A 61 -3.15 -2.98 31.86
CA GLU A 61 -2.11 -2.11 31.28
C GLU A 61 -1.16 -2.82 30.29
N GLY A 62 -0.92 -4.11 30.46
CA GLY A 62 0.01 -4.90 29.65
C GLY A 62 -0.53 -5.38 28.30
N LEU A 63 -1.81 -5.13 27.95
CA LEU A 63 -2.42 -5.69 26.75
C LEU A 63 -1.91 -5.08 25.43
N ILE A 64 -1.47 -3.84 25.45
CA ILE A 64 -1.03 -3.12 24.24
C ILE A 64 0.40 -2.61 24.45
N GLY A 65 1.31 -3.11 23.63
CA GLY A 65 2.71 -2.72 23.61
C GLY A 65 3.15 -2.19 22.24
N VAL A 66 4.26 -1.44 22.22
CA VAL A 66 4.89 -0.96 21.00
C VAL A 66 6.42 -1.02 21.14
N ILE A 67 7.11 -1.38 20.06
CA ILE A 67 8.57 -1.30 20.00
C ILE A 67 8.94 0.17 19.73
N GLU A 68 9.52 0.84 20.71
CA GLU A 68 9.89 2.27 20.61
C GLU A 68 11.17 2.49 19.79
N ILE A 69 12.05 1.50 19.74
CA ILE A 69 13.27 1.51 18.92
C ILE A 69 13.16 0.36 17.90
N PRO A 70 12.48 0.58 16.75
CA PRO A 70 12.28 -0.47 15.77
C PRO A 70 13.57 -0.72 14.99
N THR A 71 14.15 -1.90 15.22
CA THR A 71 15.27 -2.45 14.45
C THR A 71 14.83 -3.73 13.72
N ILE A 72 15.59 -4.13 12.72
CA ILE A 72 15.35 -5.41 12.02
C ILE A 72 15.50 -6.57 12.98
N GLU A 73 16.52 -6.52 13.84
CA GLU A 73 16.82 -7.55 14.84
C GLU A 73 15.67 -7.68 15.84
N GLY A 74 15.23 -6.56 16.44
CA GLY A 74 14.13 -6.55 17.41
C GLY A 74 12.81 -7.01 16.81
N THR A 75 12.53 -6.65 15.56
CA THR A 75 11.34 -7.14 14.84
C THR A 75 11.43 -8.65 14.57
N ASN A 76 12.60 -9.15 14.18
CA ASN A 76 12.82 -10.58 13.96
C ASN A 76 12.71 -11.37 15.27
N GLU A 77 13.23 -10.83 16.38
CA GLU A 77 13.10 -11.43 17.71
C GLU A 77 11.63 -11.52 18.13
N LEU A 78 10.86 -10.44 17.97
CA LEU A 78 9.41 -10.45 18.20
C LEU A 78 8.71 -11.53 17.39
N MET A 79 9.01 -11.63 16.07
CA MET A 79 8.39 -12.62 15.20
C MET A 79 8.74 -14.06 15.58
N ARG A 80 9.95 -14.32 16.09
CA ARG A 80 10.43 -15.67 16.46
C ARG A 80 10.16 -16.03 17.91
N SER A 81 9.78 -15.08 18.74
CA SER A 81 9.51 -15.32 20.16
C SER A 81 8.54 -16.48 20.36
N LYS A 82 8.85 -17.33 21.33
CA LYS A 82 7.96 -18.45 21.73
C LYS A 82 6.60 -17.95 22.24
N ASP A 83 6.54 -16.73 22.73
CA ASP A 83 5.34 -16.11 23.28
C ASP A 83 4.47 -15.46 22.20
N THR A 84 4.99 -15.26 20.97
CA THR A 84 4.20 -14.78 19.83
C THR A 84 3.33 -15.93 19.30
N SER A 85 2.03 -15.73 19.38
CA SER A 85 1.03 -16.71 18.94
C SER A 85 0.68 -16.60 17.47
N ILE A 86 0.66 -15.37 16.94
CA ILE A 86 0.39 -15.07 15.53
C ILE A 86 1.03 -13.75 15.12
N ILE A 87 1.45 -13.67 13.87
CA ILE A 87 2.02 -12.46 13.27
C ILE A 87 1.01 -11.89 12.28
N LEU A 88 0.68 -10.60 12.42
CA LEU A 88 -0.06 -9.82 11.43
C LEU A 88 0.93 -8.88 10.73
N ALA A 89 1.45 -9.30 9.57
CA ALA A 89 2.47 -8.55 8.84
C ALA A 89 1.86 -7.74 7.70
N THR A 90 2.04 -6.41 7.71
CA THR A 90 1.73 -5.54 6.56
C THR A 90 3.00 -4.78 6.19
N GLY A 91 3.49 -4.96 4.98
CA GLY A 91 4.73 -4.34 4.54
C GLY A 91 5.23 -4.85 3.21
N GLY A 92 6.45 -4.50 2.86
CA GLY A 92 7.10 -4.96 1.64
C GLY A 92 7.32 -6.48 1.60
N GLU A 93 7.60 -7.03 0.41
CA GLU A 93 7.76 -8.47 0.17
C GLU A 93 8.75 -9.13 1.13
N ALA A 94 9.90 -8.48 1.41
CA ALA A 94 10.91 -9.02 2.31
C ALA A 94 10.39 -9.21 3.74
N MET A 95 9.62 -8.26 4.26
CA MET A 95 9.01 -8.34 5.59
C MET A 95 7.98 -9.46 5.68
N VAL A 96 7.11 -9.56 4.67
CA VAL A 96 6.08 -10.61 4.61
C VAL A 96 6.73 -11.99 4.51
N ARG A 97 7.77 -12.13 3.70
CA ARG A 97 8.53 -13.37 3.58
C ARG A 97 9.22 -13.75 4.91
N ALA A 98 9.80 -12.78 5.61
CA ALA A 98 10.41 -12.99 6.93
C ALA A 98 9.36 -13.46 7.96
N ALA A 99 8.15 -12.89 7.94
CA ALA A 99 7.05 -13.31 8.81
C ALA A 99 6.65 -14.77 8.56
N TYR A 100 6.45 -15.17 7.31
CA TYR A 100 6.12 -16.56 6.97
C TYR A 100 7.27 -17.55 7.28
N SER A 101 8.52 -17.08 7.26
CA SER A 101 9.70 -17.90 7.56
C SER A 101 10.10 -17.89 9.05
N SER A 102 9.34 -17.23 9.92
CA SER A 102 9.66 -17.06 11.34
C SER A 102 9.48 -18.34 12.17
N GLY A 103 8.72 -19.31 11.66
CA GLY A 103 8.30 -20.50 12.39
C GLY A 103 7.04 -20.29 13.24
N ARG A 104 6.38 -19.13 13.14
CA ARG A 104 5.11 -18.81 13.80
C ARG A 104 4.00 -18.67 12.78
N PRO A 105 2.72 -18.93 13.15
CA PRO A 105 1.59 -18.59 12.29
C PRO A 105 1.65 -17.13 11.89
N ALA A 106 1.48 -16.86 10.59
CA ALA A 106 1.52 -15.49 10.07
C ALA A 106 0.43 -15.25 9.02
N ILE A 107 -0.15 -14.06 9.07
CA ILE A 107 -1.01 -13.50 8.02
C ILE A 107 -0.29 -12.29 7.45
N GLY A 108 0.18 -12.43 6.21
CA GLY A 108 0.97 -11.40 5.54
C GLY A 108 0.19 -10.69 4.44
N VAL A 109 0.32 -9.36 4.39
CA VAL A 109 -0.17 -8.51 3.31
C VAL A 109 1.04 -7.80 2.72
N GLY A 110 1.39 -8.16 1.49
CA GLY A 110 2.50 -7.61 0.72
C GLY A 110 2.04 -6.69 -0.40
N PRO A 111 2.97 -6.34 -1.31
CA PRO A 111 2.69 -5.52 -2.47
C PRO A 111 1.63 -6.16 -3.37
N GLY A 112 0.75 -5.34 -3.91
CA GLY A 112 -0.33 -5.77 -4.80
C GLY A 112 -0.52 -4.83 -5.99
N ASN A 113 -1.24 -5.30 -6.99
CA ASN A 113 -1.73 -4.49 -8.09
C ASN A 113 -3.25 -4.61 -8.12
N GLY A 114 -3.95 -3.62 -7.51
CA GLY A 114 -5.40 -3.59 -7.42
C GLY A 114 -6.04 -3.27 -8.78
N PRO A 115 -6.74 -4.22 -9.44
CA PRO A 115 -7.44 -3.92 -10.68
C PRO A 115 -8.84 -3.36 -10.41
N ALA A 116 -9.23 -2.31 -11.17
CA ALA A 116 -10.61 -1.87 -11.28
C ALA A 116 -11.18 -2.34 -12.62
N TYR A 117 -12.27 -3.10 -12.59
CA TYR A 117 -12.97 -3.53 -13.81
C TYR A 117 -14.18 -2.63 -14.08
N ILE A 118 -14.18 -1.99 -15.24
CA ILE A 118 -15.31 -1.19 -15.71
C ILE A 118 -16.11 -2.04 -16.70
N GLU A 119 -17.19 -2.63 -16.21
CA GLU A 119 -18.11 -3.45 -16.98
C GLU A 119 -18.93 -2.58 -17.96
N LYS A 120 -19.39 -3.13 -19.07
CA LYS A 120 -20.06 -2.41 -20.17
C LYS A 120 -21.30 -1.61 -19.77
N THR A 121 -22.00 -1.99 -18.69
CA THR A 121 -23.19 -1.29 -18.20
C THR A 121 -22.88 -0.23 -17.14
N ALA A 122 -21.59 -0.09 -16.76
CA ALA A 122 -21.19 0.86 -15.74
C ALA A 122 -21.41 2.32 -16.20
N ASN A 123 -21.72 3.20 -15.27
CA ASN A 123 -21.66 4.63 -15.50
C ASN A 123 -20.19 5.06 -15.62
N VAL A 124 -19.70 5.17 -16.85
CA VAL A 124 -18.28 5.44 -17.16
C VAL A 124 -17.78 6.69 -16.47
N LYS A 125 -18.56 7.79 -16.51
CA LYS A 125 -18.18 9.07 -15.89
C LYS A 125 -17.94 8.93 -14.39
N GLU A 126 -18.85 8.26 -13.71
CA GLU A 126 -18.76 8.06 -12.26
C GLU A 126 -17.66 7.05 -11.89
N ALA A 127 -17.49 5.98 -12.67
CA ALA A 127 -16.44 5.01 -12.47
C ALA A 127 -15.04 5.63 -12.57
N VAL A 128 -14.80 6.40 -13.64
CA VAL A 128 -13.53 7.11 -13.85
C VAL A 128 -13.28 8.15 -12.76
N ARG A 129 -14.31 8.90 -12.35
CA ARG A 129 -14.21 9.87 -11.26
C ARG A 129 -13.72 9.20 -9.97
N LYS A 130 -14.35 8.10 -9.57
CA LYS A 130 -13.99 7.36 -8.36
C LYS A 130 -12.57 6.78 -8.43
N ILE A 131 -12.17 6.25 -9.58
CA ILE A 131 -10.82 5.71 -9.77
C ILE A 131 -9.78 6.82 -9.65
N ILE A 132 -10.00 7.98 -10.29
CA ILE A 132 -9.06 9.11 -10.20
C ILE A 132 -9.00 9.66 -8.77
N GLU A 133 -10.14 9.84 -8.09
CA GLU A 133 -10.19 10.29 -6.70
C GLU A 133 -9.42 9.33 -5.77
N SER A 134 -9.66 8.02 -5.91
CA SER A 134 -8.95 7.01 -5.14
C SER A 134 -7.45 7.01 -5.44
N LYS A 135 -7.07 7.04 -6.71
CA LYS A 135 -5.64 7.01 -7.12
C LYS A 135 -4.88 8.27 -6.75
N THR A 136 -5.54 9.43 -6.71
CA THR A 136 -4.90 10.70 -6.34
C THR A 136 -4.98 11.00 -4.84
N PHE A 137 -5.76 10.25 -4.08
CA PHE A 137 -5.73 10.33 -2.64
C PHE A 137 -4.34 9.96 -2.12
N ASP A 138 -3.69 10.87 -1.42
CA ASP A 138 -2.31 10.74 -0.92
C ASP A 138 -1.33 10.26 -2.03
N ASN A 139 -1.55 10.70 -3.27
CA ASN A 139 -0.77 10.30 -4.46
C ASN A 139 -0.66 8.77 -4.66
N GLY A 140 -1.68 8.02 -4.26
CA GLY A 140 -1.74 6.58 -4.44
C GLY A 140 -0.82 5.77 -3.53
N VAL A 141 -0.35 6.32 -2.41
CA VAL A 141 0.55 5.64 -1.46
C VAL A 141 -0.11 4.42 -0.82
N ILE A 142 -1.42 4.48 -0.59
CA ILE A 142 -2.13 3.33 0.00
C ILE A 142 -2.19 2.15 -0.97
N CYS A 143 -1.82 0.97 -0.50
CA CYS A 143 -1.82 -0.27 -1.30
C CYS A 143 -3.20 -0.68 -1.86
N ALA A 144 -4.30 -0.11 -1.34
CA ALA A 144 -5.67 -0.32 -1.81
C ALA A 144 -6.04 0.55 -3.02
N SER A 145 -5.20 1.54 -3.41
CA SER A 145 -5.47 2.36 -4.59
C SER A 145 -5.39 1.54 -5.88
N GLU A 146 -6.19 1.92 -6.87
CA GLU A 146 -6.23 1.22 -8.15
C GLU A 146 -4.90 1.37 -8.89
N GLN A 147 -4.37 0.24 -9.34
CA GLN A 147 -3.10 0.15 -10.07
C GLN A 147 -3.31 -0.16 -11.55
N SER A 148 -4.46 -0.76 -11.88
CA SER A 148 -4.83 -1.14 -13.23
C SER A 148 -6.32 -0.89 -13.46
N VAL A 149 -6.68 -0.55 -14.69
CA VAL A 149 -8.08 -0.44 -15.12
C VAL A 149 -8.29 -1.43 -16.26
N ILE A 150 -9.25 -2.32 -16.07
CA ILE A 150 -9.63 -3.33 -17.05
C ILE A 150 -10.96 -2.90 -17.66
N VAL A 151 -11.02 -2.85 -18.99
CA VAL A 151 -12.21 -2.41 -19.72
C VAL A 151 -12.53 -3.39 -20.84
N GLU A 152 -13.81 -3.53 -21.16
CA GLU A 152 -14.25 -4.29 -22.34
C GLU A 152 -14.00 -3.48 -23.63
N PRO A 153 -13.75 -4.16 -24.77
CA PRO A 153 -13.49 -3.46 -26.01
C PRO A 153 -14.62 -2.50 -26.42
N CYS A 154 -15.88 -2.82 -26.09
CA CYS A 154 -17.04 -2.02 -26.49
C CYS A 154 -17.13 -0.67 -25.77
N ASN A 155 -16.57 -0.49 -24.60
CA ASN A 155 -16.57 0.78 -23.88
C ASN A 155 -15.18 1.42 -23.74
N LYS A 156 -14.15 0.83 -24.34
CA LYS A 156 -12.76 1.29 -24.25
C LYS A 156 -12.61 2.78 -24.58
N GLU A 157 -13.07 3.20 -25.75
CA GLU A 157 -12.93 4.58 -26.20
C GLU A 157 -13.64 5.56 -25.27
N ALA A 158 -14.87 5.24 -24.83
CA ALA A 158 -15.61 6.07 -23.89
C ALA A 158 -14.88 6.23 -22.55
N VAL A 159 -14.28 5.16 -22.04
CA VAL A 159 -13.50 5.19 -20.82
C VAL A 159 -12.22 5.99 -20.98
N MET A 160 -11.48 5.81 -22.09
CA MET A 160 -10.27 6.58 -22.37
C MET A 160 -10.54 8.07 -22.50
N ASP A 161 -11.61 8.44 -23.20
CA ASP A 161 -12.02 9.85 -23.35
C ASP A 161 -12.41 10.47 -22.02
N GLU A 162 -13.12 9.72 -21.19
CA GLU A 162 -13.49 10.19 -19.87
C GLU A 162 -12.27 10.36 -18.93
N PHE A 163 -11.28 9.46 -18.99
CA PHE A 163 -10.01 9.67 -18.29
C PHE A 163 -9.33 10.97 -18.75
N ARG A 164 -9.26 11.24 -20.06
CA ARG A 164 -8.68 12.49 -20.60
C ARG A 164 -9.40 13.73 -20.06
N ARG A 165 -10.74 13.71 -20.04
CA ARG A 165 -11.56 14.82 -19.52
C ARG A 165 -11.32 15.09 -18.04
N GLN A 166 -11.05 14.05 -17.26
CA GLN A 166 -10.91 14.16 -15.81
C GLN A 166 -9.45 14.33 -15.33
N GLY A 167 -8.49 14.46 -16.27
CA GLY A 167 -7.09 14.72 -15.97
C GLY A 167 -6.16 13.50 -16.09
N GLY A 168 -6.60 12.46 -16.78
CA GLY A 168 -5.76 11.35 -17.18
C GLY A 168 -4.93 11.69 -18.42
N PHE A 169 -3.68 11.30 -18.44
CA PHE A 169 -2.76 11.44 -19.57
C PHE A 169 -2.30 10.08 -20.05
N PHE A 170 -2.66 9.71 -21.28
CA PHE A 170 -2.22 8.47 -21.91
C PHE A 170 -0.84 8.65 -22.52
N LEU A 171 0.09 7.89 -22.02
CA LEU A 171 1.47 7.86 -22.50
C LEU A 171 1.56 7.22 -23.90
N SER A 172 2.39 7.77 -24.77
CA SER A 172 2.82 7.08 -25.98
C SER A 172 3.61 5.83 -25.63
N LYS A 173 3.87 4.98 -26.60
CA LYS A 173 4.68 3.76 -26.40
C LYS A 173 6.08 4.11 -25.86
N GLU A 174 6.73 5.10 -26.42
CA GLU A 174 8.07 5.54 -26.03
C GLU A 174 8.08 6.14 -24.62
N GLU A 175 7.09 6.97 -24.27
CA GLU A 175 6.93 7.53 -22.94
C GLU A 175 6.63 6.43 -21.91
N SER A 176 5.78 5.47 -22.27
CA SER A 176 5.47 4.31 -21.43
C SER A 176 6.74 3.48 -21.16
N GLU A 177 7.53 3.18 -22.17
CA GLU A 177 8.80 2.45 -21.98
C GLU A 177 9.76 3.23 -21.07
N LYS A 178 9.86 4.55 -21.26
CA LYS A 178 10.70 5.43 -20.46
C LYS A 178 10.27 5.47 -19.00
N LEU A 179 8.97 5.66 -18.74
CA LEU A 179 8.42 5.61 -17.40
C LEU A 179 8.59 4.22 -16.78
N GLY A 180 8.33 3.15 -17.53
CA GLY A 180 8.48 1.77 -17.08
C GLY A 180 9.87 1.44 -16.55
N ARG A 181 10.92 1.95 -17.23
CA ARG A 181 12.33 1.81 -16.77
C ARG A 181 12.62 2.61 -15.50
N PHE A 182 11.90 3.71 -15.27
CA PHE A 182 12.09 4.55 -14.10
C PHE A 182 11.36 4.01 -12.87
N ILE A 183 10.15 3.48 -13.03
CA ILE A 183 9.34 2.99 -11.90
C ILE A 183 9.86 1.69 -11.28
N LEU A 184 10.63 0.89 -12.03
CA LEU A 184 11.28 -0.30 -11.52
C LEU A 184 12.80 -0.16 -11.52
N ARG A 185 13.43 -0.71 -10.49
CA ARG A 185 14.87 -0.91 -10.42
C ARG A 185 15.29 -2.11 -11.28
N PRO A 186 16.58 -2.24 -11.67
CA PRO A 186 17.08 -3.39 -12.43
C PRO A 186 16.82 -4.75 -11.76
N ASN A 187 16.74 -4.80 -10.44
CA ASN A 187 16.41 -6.02 -9.67
C ASN A 187 14.90 -6.33 -9.65
N GLY A 188 14.07 -5.56 -10.37
CA GLY A 188 12.63 -5.76 -10.45
C GLY A 188 11.84 -5.25 -9.23
N THR A 189 12.47 -4.56 -8.29
CA THR A 189 11.76 -3.90 -7.18
C THR A 189 11.31 -2.51 -7.59
N MET A 190 10.23 -2.03 -6.96
CA MET A 190 9.73 -0.67 -7.16
C MET A 190 10.81 0.37 -6.77
N ASN A 191 10.91 1.44 -7.55
CA ASN A 191 11.79 2.57 -7.25
C ASN A 191 11.19 3.40 -6.10
N PRO A 192 11.83 3.49 -4.91
CA PRO A 192 11.30 4.26 -3.78
C PRO A 192 11.10 5.75 -4.07
N GLN A 193 11.74 6.29 -5.10
CA GLN A 193 11.61 7.71 -5.47
C GLN A 193 10.23 8.07 -6.01
N ILE A 194 9.43 7.07 -6.45
CA ILE A 194 8.09 7.33 -6.97
C ILE A 194 7.03 7.40 -5.88
N VAL A 195 7.31 6.87 -4.69
CA VAL A 195 6.33 6.74 -3.62
C VAL A 195 5.79 8.11 -3.18
N GLY A 196 4.47 8.27 -3.23
CA GLY A 196 3.79 9.50 -2.82
C GLY A 196 4.04 10.71 -3.71
N LYS A 197 4.51 10.52 -4.94
CA LYS A 197 4.73 11.60 -5.90
C LYS A 197 3.53 11.78 -6.81
N ASP A 198 3.17 13.04 -7.05
CA ASP A 198 2.15 13.40 -8.02
C ASP A 198 2.62 13.16 -9.47
N ALA A 199 1.67 13.18 -10.41
CA ALA A 199 1.94 12.92 -11.83
C ALA A 199 2.96 13.90 -12.44
N GLN A 200 2.96 15.18 -12.03
CA GLN A 200 3.88 16.20 -12.54
C GLN A 200 5.32 15.90 -12.10
N THR A 201 5.48 15.58 -10.82
CA THR A 201 6.78 15.21 -10.25
C THR A 201 7.31 13.91 -10.88
N LEU A 202 6.46 12.89 -11.04
CA LEU A 202 6.85 11.64 -11.73
C LEU A 202 7.26 11.86 -13.17
N ALA A 203 6.50 12.66 -13.92
CA ALA A 203 6.82 13.01 -15.30
C ALA A 203 8.18 13.71 -15.39
N LYS A 204 8.42 14.71 -14.53
CA LYS A 204 9.71 15.42 -14.47
C LYS A 204 10.86 14.49 -14.16
N LEU A 205 10.74 13.62 -13.17
CA LEU A 205 11.77 12.65 -12.79
C LEU A 205 12.05 11.63 -13.90
N ALA A 206 11.02 11.19 -14.61
CA ALA A 206 11.14 10.31 -15.77
C ALA A 206 11.56 11.05 -17.05
N GLY A 207 11.68 12.37 -17.03
CA GLY A 207 12.02 13.19 -18.20
C GLY A 207 10.92 13.20 -19.28
N LEU A 208 9.67 13.18 -18.86
CA LEU A 208 8.47 13.32 -19.70
C LEU A 208 7.97 14.75 -19.68
N ASN A 209 7.33 15.18 -20.77
CA ASN A 209 6.68 16.48 -20.86
C ASN A 209 5.17 16.29 -20.91
N ILE A 210 4.44 16.74 -19.88
CA ILE A 210 3.00 16.58 -19.76
C ILE A 210 2.31 17.92 -19.45
N PRO A 211 1.02 18.09 -19.81
CA PRO A 211 0.25 19.27 -19.42
C PRO A 211 0.14 19.42 -17.89
N SER A 212 0.08 20.66 -17.41
CA SER A 212 0.05 20.99 -15.97
C SER A 212 -1.20 20.52 -15.23
N ASN A 213 -2.30 20.26 -15.93
CA ASN A 213 -3.57 19.80 -15.37
C ASN A 213 -3.68 18.27 -15.22
N VAL A 214 -2.62 17.53 -15.58
CA VAL A 214 -2.61 16.06 -15.50
C VAL A 214 -2.54 15.61 -14.04
N LYS A 215 -3.46 14.72 -13.68
CA LYS A 215 -3.59 14.14 -12.33
C LYS A 215 -3.01 12.72 -12.24
N VAL A 216 -3.17 11.92 -13.31
CA VAL A 216 -2.71 10.52 -13.37
C VAL A 216 -2.10 10.22 -14.73
N LEU A 217 -1.04 9.41 -14.74
CA LEU A 217 -0.40 8.87 -15.94
C LEU A 217 -0.95 7.48 -16.23
N LEU A 218 -1.33 7.24 -17.48
CA LEU A 218 -1.92 5.98 -17.93
C LEU A 218 -1.08 5.39 -19.05
N SER A 219 -0.77 4.11 -18.94
CA SER A 219 -0.09 3.34 -19.98
C SER A 219 -0.99 2.20 -20.44
N GLU A 220 -1.33 2.19 -21.72
CA GLU A 220 -2.08 1.08 -22.30
C GLU A 220 -1.20 -0.17 -22.38
N GLN A 221 -1.71 -1.30 -21.87
CA GLN A 221 -1.01 -2.57 -21.82
C GLN A 221 -1.90 -3.68 -22.38
N ASN A 222 -1.30 -4.56 -23.19
CA ASN A 222 -1.99 -5.70 -23.80
C ASN A 222 -1.58 -7.04 -23.17
N THR A 223 -0.63 -7.01 -22.22
CA THR A 223 -0.09 -8.21 -21.58
C THR A 223 0.13 -7.98 -20.10
N VAL A 224 -0.05 -9.04 -19.33
CA VAL A 224 0.29 -9.09 -17.90
C VAL A 224 1.42 -10.10 -17.73
N SER A 225 2.52 -9.68 -17.11
CA SER A 225 3.65 -10.56 -16.84
C SER A 225 4.48 -10.09 -15.64
N LYS A 226 5.34 -10.98 -15.13
CA LYS A 226 6.29 -10.64 -14.05
C LYS A 226 7.35 -9.62 -14.48
N THR A 227 7.62 -9.49 -15.77
CA THR A 227 8.62 -8.57 -16.33
C THR A 227 8.01 -7.24 -16.78
N ASN A 228 6.68 -7.17 -16.91
CA ASN A 228 6.02 -5.93 -17.27
C ASN A 228 5.95 -5.00 -16.04
N PRO A 229 6.57 -3.80 -16.11
CA PRO A 229 6.60 -2.87 -14.98
C PRO A 229 5.20 -2.42 -14.55
N TYR A 230 4.25 -2.37 -15.46
CA TYR A 230 2.87 -1.95 -15.20
C TYR A 230 2.00 -3.04 -14.57
N SER A 231 2.45 -4.29 -14.55
CA SER A 231 1.76 -5.39 -13.87
C SER A 231 2.11 -5.50 -12.37
N ARG A 232 3.04 -4.69 -11.89
CA ARG A 232 3.46 -4.67 -10.48
C ARG A 232 2.82 -3.51 -9.73
N GLU A 233 2.96 -3.53 -8.40
CA GLU A 233 2.60 -2.39 -7.56
C GLU A 233 3.41 -1.14 -7.96
N LYS A 234 2.73 -0.01 -8.05
CA LYS A 234 3.28 1.30 -8.43
C LYS A 234 2.64 2.35 -7.53
N LEU A 235 3.28 2.67 -6.43
CA LEU A 235 2.81 3.62 -5.42
C LEU A 235 3.35 5.03 -5.67
#